data_128fc6400a71c16cca9821330e939373
#
_entry.id   128fc6400a71c16cca9821330e939373
#
_cell.length_a   1.000
_cell.length_b   1.000
_cell.length_c   1.000
_cell.angle_alpha   90.00
_cell.angle_beta   90.00
_cell.angle_gamma   90.00
#
_symmetry.space_group_name_H-M   'P 1'
#
loop_
_entity.id
_entity.type
_entity.pdbx_description
1 polymer ?
#
loop_
_entity_poly.entity_id
_entity_poly.type
_entity_poly.pdbx_seq_one_letter_code
_entity_poly.pdbx_strand_id
1 'polypeptide(L)'
;MKRYLPKIIYFALLLASVLLPTIVRGSEAVAVSSDGHIKWVDFSVTAEILRAALKCDISTYEAAKKGDSSHADMVTLVAIAASRCGGNFSKCRPADIESYAARLAAGENPEEISTSENLNYYLEAYEAALGGFVGEYAVESGGMLEKRYGLKVFSPIAAGYYYSDFDDFGAARSYGYRRPHLGHDMMGSVGTPVVAV
;
A
#
# COMPACT_ATOMS: atom_id res chain seq x y z
N MET A 1 31.37 -1.32 -3.69
CA MET A 1 30.04 -1.65 -3.11
C MET A 1 29.00 -1.44 -4.21
N LYS A 2 28.43 -2.52 -4.77
CA LYS A 2 27.44 -2.44 -5.85
C LYS A 2 26.06 -2.18 -5.20
N ARG A 3 25.44 -1.05 -5.57
CA ARG A 3 24.09 -0.67 -5.15
C ARG A 3 23.05 -1.59 -5.79
N TYR A 4 22.36 -2.37 -4.97
CA TYR A 4 21.21 -3.21 -5.38
C TYR A 4 19.90 -2.44 -5.16
N LEU A 5 19.68 -1.35 -5.92
CA LEU A 5 18.47 -0.55 -5.72
C LEU A 5 17.53 -0.38 -6.90
N PRO A 6 17.59 -1.01 -8.03
CA PRO A 6 16.50 -0.79 -8.98
C PRO A 6 15.65 -2.00 -9.32
N LYS A 7 15.96 -3.20 -8.83
CA LYS A 7 15.23 -4.40 -9.29
C LYS A 7 13.78 -4.47 -8.81
N ILE A 8 13.48 -3.94 -7.63
CA ILE A 8 12.12 -4.00 -7.06
C ILE A 8 11.21 -2.95 -7.72
N ILE A 9 11.72 -1.74 -7.95
CA ILE A 9 10.97 -0.69 -8.66
C ILE A 9 10.75 -1.06 -10.13
N TYR A 10 11.76 -1.66 -10.79
CA TYR A 10 11.61 -2.18 -12.15
C TYR A 10 10.64 -3.36 -12.21
N PHE A 11 10.61 -4.23 -11.19
CA PHE A 11 9.68 -5.34 -11.15
C PHE A 11 8.25 -4.89 -10.88
N ALA A 12 8.03 -3.90 -10.01
CA ALA A 12 6.73 -3.27 -9.79
C ALA A 12 6.25 -2.50 -11.04
N LEU A 13 7.14 -1.78 -11.71
CA LEU A 13 6.85 -1.10 -12.99
C LEU A 13 6.66 -2.08 -14.15
N LEU A 14 7.40 -3.19 -14.19
CA LEU A 14 7.26 -4.23 -15.21
C LEU A 14 6.01 -5.08 -14.95
N LEU A 15 5.66 -5.38 -13.71
CA LEU A 15 4.39 -6.01 -13.36
C LEU A 15 3.21 -5.09 -13.69
N ALA A 16 3.32 -3.81 -13.40
CA ALA A 16 2.35 -2.81 -13.82
C ALA A 16 2.23 -2.78 -15.35
N SER A 17 3.32 -2.80 -16.11
CA SER A 17 3.30 -2.70 -17.58
C SER A 17 2.77 -3.95 -18.28
N VAL A 18 2.93 -5.12 -17.70
CA VAL A 18 2.42 -6.40 -18.26
C VAL A 18 0.96 -6.65 -17.87
N LEU A 19 0.49 -6.10 -16.75
CA LEU A 19 -0.90 -6.22 -16.27
C LEU A 19 -1.83 -5.10 -16.77
N LEU A 20 -1.28 -4.07 -17.38
CA LEU A 20 -1.95 -2.81 -17.74
C LEU A 20 -3.01 -2.84 -18.84
N PRO A 21 -3.12 -3.82 -19.75
CA PRO A 21 -4.22 -3.82 -20.72
C PRO A 21 -5.59 -4.15 -20.13
N THR A 22 -5.66 -4.67 -18.91
CA THR A 22 -6.91 -5.22 -18.33
C THR A 22 -7.51 -4.39 -17.20
N ILE A 23 -6.80 -3.36 -16.68
CA ILE A 23 -7.23 -2.57 -15.50
C ILE A 23 -8.29 -1.49 -15.82
N VAL A 24 -8.74 -1.37 -17.08
CA VAL A 24 -9.58 -0.24 -17.55
C VAL A 24 -11.09 -0.53 -17.49
N ARG A 25 -11.54 -1.55 -16.78
CA ARG A 25 -12.98 -1.75 -16.55
C ARG A 25 -13.30 -1.70 -15.08
N GLY A 26 -14.09 -0.68 -14.71
CA GLY A 26 -14.53 -0.44 -13.36
C GLY A 26 -15.14 -1.69 -12.71
N SER A 27 -14.87 -1.85 -11.43
CA SER A 27 -15.50 -2.77 -10.46
C SER A 27 -15.99 -4.13 -11.00
N GLU A 28 -15.17 -4.82 -11.79
CA GLU A 28 -15.44 -6.23 -12.06
C GLU A 28 -14.95 -7.05 -10.86
N ALA A 29 -15.79 -7.99 -10.43
CA ALA A 29 -15.44 -8.94 -9.38
C ALA A 29 -14.08 -9.60 -9.71
N VAL A 30 -13.24 -9.75 -8.69
CA VAL A 30 -11.95 -10.41 -8.83
C VAL A 30 -12.14 -11.73 -9.60
N ALA A 31 -11.52 -11.81 -10.76
CA ALA A 31 -11.65 -13.00 -11.61
C ALA A 31 -10.80 -14.13 -11.01
N VAL A 32 -11.46 -15.12 -10.46
CA VAL A 32 -10.80 -16.35 -9.98
C VAL A 32 -10.55 -17.27 -11.17
N SER A 33 -9.35 -17.82 -11.29
CA SER A 33 -9.02 -18.81 -12.32
C SER A 33 -9.73 -20.15 -12.03
N SER A 34 -9.78 -21.04 -13.04
CA SER A 34 -10.37 -22.37 -12.90
C SER A 34 -9.67 -23.26 -11.85
N ASP A 35 -8.45 -22.91 -11.45
CA ASP A 35 -7.65 -23.54 -10.39
C ASP A 35 -7.85 -22.87 -9.02
N GLY A 36 -8.76 -21.91 -8.90
CA GLY A 36 -9.06 -21.19 -7.66
C GLY A 36 -8.14 -19.99 -7.37
N HIS A 37 -7.17 -19.71 -8.24
CA HIS A 37 -6.28 -18.56 -8.05
C HIS A 37 -6.89 -17.27 -8.59
N ILE A 38 -6.70 -16.18 -7.88
CA ILE A 38 -7.04 -14.84 -8.33
C ILE A 38 -6.07 -14.44 -9.44
N LYS A 39 -6.57 -14.09 -10.62
CA LYS A 39 -5.72 -13.76 -11.77
C LYS A 39 -5.03 -12.40 -11.65
N TRP A 40 -5.64 -11.47 -10.91
CA TRP A 40 -5.12 -10.13 -10.69
C TRP A 40 -5.81 -9.48 -9.50
N VAL A 41 -5.14 -8.56 -8.85
CA VAL A 41 -5.70 -7.73 -7.79
C VAL A 41 -5.75 -6.29 -8.31
N ASP A 42 -6.95 -5.72 -8.31
CA ASP A 42 -7.11 -4.29 -8.48
C ASP A 42 -6.67 -3.60 -7.17
N PHE A 43 -5.65 -2.76 -7.27
CA PHE A 43 -5.18 -1.97 -6.13
C PHE A 43 -6.11 -0.76 -5.92
N SER A 44 -7.33 -1.05 -5.49
CA SER A 44 -8.40 -0.07 -5.25
C SER A 44 -8.57 0.29 -3.77
N VAL A 45 -7.50 0.11 -2.97
CA VAL A 45 -7.53 0.43 -1.54
C VAL A 45 -7.74 1.94 -1.37
N THR A 46 -8.82 2.32 -0.68
CA THR A 46 -9.11 3.74 -0.47
C THR A 46 -8.13 4.38 0.52
N ALA A 47 -7.89 5.68 0.35
CA ALA A 47 -7.02 6.44 1.25
C ALA A 47 -7.46 6.36 2.73
N GLU A 48 -8.76 6.24 2.98
CA GLU A 48 -9.30 6.09 4.34
C GLU A 48 -8.91 4.76 4.97
N ILE A 49 -9.00 3.67 4.20
CA ILE A 49 -8.59 2.32 4.65
C ILE A 49 -7.08 2.27 4.89
N LEU A 50 -6.28 2.83 3.98
CA LEU A 50 -4.82 2.89 4.16
C LEU A 50 -4.43 3.69 5.42
N ARG A 51 -5.08 4.84 5.66
CA ARG A 51 -4.82 5.64 6.88
C ARG A 51 -5.22 4.90 8.15
N ALA A 52 -6.36 4.20 8.13
CA ALA A 52 -6.82 3.40 9.27
C ALA A 52 -5.84 2.26 9.55
N ALA A 53 -5.41 1.53 8.53
CA ALA A 53 -4.46 0.43 8.65
C ALA A 53 -3.10 0.94 9.18
N LEU A 54 -2.56 2.02 8.62
CA LEU A 54 -1.32 2.63 9.10
C LEU A 54 -1.42 3.07 10.56
N LYS A 55 -2.52 3.71 10.95
CA LYS A 55 -2.75 4.14 12.34
C LYS A 55 -2.78 2.95 13.30
N CYS A 56 -3.46 1.86 12.92
CA CYS A 56 -3.54 0.63 13.71
C CYS A 56 -2.18 -0.05 13.82
N ASP A 57 -1.44 -0.14 12.71
CA ASP A 57 -0.08 -0.69 12.65
C ASP A 57 0.83 0.03 13.66
N ILE A 58 0.95 1.35 13.57
CA ILE A 58 1.79 2.15 14.46
C ILE A 58 1.37 1.96 15.94
N SER A 59 0.08 2.00 16.22
CA SER A 59 -0.42 1.89 17.60
C SER A 59 -0.19 0.51 18.20
N THR A 60 -0.39 -0.56 17.43
CA THR A 60 -0.17 -1.93 17.89
C THR A 60 1.32 -2.28 17.97
N TYR A 61 2.17 -1.71 17.12
CA TYR A 61 3.62 -1.87 17.21
C TYR A 61 4.17 -1.37 18.57
N GLU A 62 3.77 -0.19 18.98
CA GLU A 62 4.22 0.39 20.27
C GLU A 62 3.75 -0.44 21.47
N ALA A 63 2.55 -1.04 21.40
CA ALA A 63 2.04 -1.94 22.43
C ALA A 63 2.79 -3.29 22.43
N ALA A 64 3.01 -3.86 21.25
CA ALA A 64 3.74 -5.11 21.09
C ALA A 64 5.20 -5.00 21.57
N LYS A 65 5.84 -3.87 21.33
CA LYS A 65 7.20 -3.59 21.81
C LYS A 65 7.31 -3.60 23.34
N LYS A 66 6.22 -3.28 24.04
CA LYS A 66 6.12 -3.36 25.51
C LYS A 66 5.77 -4.75 26.01
N GLY A 67 5.42 -5.68 25.12
CA GLY A 67 4.99 -7.02 25.45
C GLY A 67 3.50 -7.14 25.84
N ASP A 68 2.71 -6.09 25.59
CA ASP A 68 1.31 -6.02 26.02
C ASP A 68 0.35 -6.68 25.03
N SER A 69 0.76 -6.86 23.76
CA SER A 69 -0.10 -7.37 22.69
C SER A 69 0.72 -7.89 21.51
N SER A 70 0.05 -8.46 20.51
CA SER A 70 0.65 -8.77 19.20
C SER A 70 0.59 -7.56 18.27
N HIS A 71 1.53 -7.48 17.31
CA HIS A 71 1.56 -6.42 16.31
C HIS A 71 0.59 -6.76 15.17
N ALA A 72 -0.22 -5.78 14.77
CA ALA A 72 -1.11 -5.85 13.63
C ALA A 72 -0.57 -4.98 12.50
N ASP A 73 0.27 -5.54 11.64
CA ASP A 73 0.91 -4.82 10.55
C ASP A 73 -0.08 -4.40 9.45
N MET A 74 0.26 -3.32 8.74
CA MET A 74 -0.58 -2.69 7.73
C MET A 74 -0.92 -3.63 6.57
N VAL A 75 0.04 -4.44 6.11
CA VAL A 75 -0.16 -5.39 4.99
C VAL A 75 -1.19 -6.43 5.37
N THR A 76 -1.05 -7.04 6.53
CA THR A 76 -2.01 -8.03 7.06
C THR A 76 -3.41 -7.44 7.23
N LEU A 77 -3.53 -6.22 7.75
CA LEU A 77 -4.83 -5.54 7.91
C LEU A 77 -5.52 -5.30 6.56
N VAL A 78 -4.78 -4.81 5.57
CA VAL A 78 -5.33 -4.57 4.23
C VAL A 78 -5.68 -5.88 3.53
N ALA A 79 -4.86 -6.93 3.69
CA ALA A 79 -5.13 -8.25 3.12
C ALA A 79 -6.39 -8.90 3.71
N ILE A 80 -6.57 -8.81 5.04
CA ILE A 80 -7.79 -9.28 5.70
C ILE A 80 -9.02 -8.52 5.16
N ALA A 81 -8.93 -7.19 5.07
CA ALA A 81 -10.02 -6.38 4.53
C ALA A 81 -10.36 -6.78 3.09
N ALA A 82 -9.34 -6.91 2.22
CA ALA A 82 -9.52 -7.33 0.83
C ALA A 82 -10.17 -8.71 0.74
N SER A 83 -9.71 -9.68 1.52
CA SER A 83 -10.26 -11.03 1.52
C SER A 83 -11.73 -11.07 1.91
N ARG A 84 -12.15 -10.23 2.85
CA ARG A 84 -13.54 -10.15 3.32
C ARG A 84 -14.46 -9.37 2.37
N CYS A 85 -13.94 -8.38 1.66
CA CYS A 85 -14.74 -7.58 0.72
C CYS A 85 -14.60 -8.01 -0.75
N GLY A 86 -13.83 -9.08 -1.02
CA GLY A 86 -13.56 -9.57 -2.38
C GLY A 86 -12.79 -8.55 -3.22
N GLY A 87 -11.88 -7.78 -2.60
CA GLY A 87 -11.11 -6.72 -3.24
C GLY A 87 -11.86 -5.41 -3.44
N ASN A 88 -13.15 -5.36 -3.17
CA ASN A 88 -13.97 -4.14 -3.34
C ASN A 88 -14.00 -3.30 -2.05
N PHE A 89 -13.05 -2.41 -1.91
CA PHE A 89 -12.88 -1.56 -0.73
C PHE A 89 -14.00 -0.53 -0.51
N SER A 90 -14.89 -0.31 -1.46
CA SER A 90 -16.09 0.51 -1.22
C SER A 90 -17.04 -0.09 -0.19
N LYS A 91 -16.89 -1.39 0.10
CA LYS A 91 -17.64 -2.11 1.14
C LYS A 91 -16.95 -2.13 2.50
N CYS A 92 -15.71 -1.67 2.58
CA CYS A 92 -14.91 -1.62 3.81
C CYS A 92 -15.01 -0.25 4.47
N ARG A 93 -15.01 -0.24 5.79
CA ARG A 93 -15.01 0.99 6.61
C ARG A 93 -13.76 1.01 7.48
N PRO A 94 -13.27 2.19 7.88
CA PRO A 94 -12.17 2.31 8.84
C PRO A 94 -12.40 1.53 10.14
N ALA A 95 -13.63 1.49 10.64
CA ALA A 95 -14.00 0.72 11.83
C ALA A 95 -13.81 -0.80 11.68
N ASP A 96 -13.93 -1.33 10.46
CA ASP A 96 -13.67 -2.74 10.19
C ASP A 96 -12.17 -3.04 10.37
N ILE A 97 -11.29 -2.14 9.89
CA ILE A 97 -9.83 -2.23 10.08
C ILE A 97 -9.47 -2.17 11.59
N GLU A 98 -10.06 -1.23 12.33
CA GLU A 98 -9.85 -1.12 13.78
C GLU A 98 -10.27 -2.40 14.52
N SER A 99 -11.38 -3.02 14.10
CA SER A 99 -11.85 -4.30 14.64
C SER A 99 -10.86 -5.44 14.34
N TYR A 100 -10.32 -5.51 13.11
CA TYR A 100 -9.32 -6.55 12.76
C TYR A 100 -8.02 -6.34 13.53
N ALA A 101 -7.58 -5.10 13.67
CA ALA A 101 -6.39 -4.78 14.45
C ALA A 101 -6.52 -5.17 15.92
N ALA A 102 -7.70 -4.93 16.54
CA ALA A 102 -7.94 -5.32 17.90
C ALA A 102 -7.90 -6.86 18.09
N ARG A 103 -8.43 -7.62 17.13
CA ARG A 103 -8.39 -9.09 17.14
C ARG A 103 -6.97 -9.62 16.96
N LEU A 104 -6.21 -9.08 16.01
CA LEU A 104 -4.79 -9.44 15.82
C LEU A 104 -3.97 -9.11 17.07
N ALA A 105 -4.18 -7.92 17.65
CA ALA A 105 -3.50 -7.51 18.87
C ALA A 105 -3.81 -8.42 20.07
N ALA A 106 -4.99 -9.02 20.09
CA ALA A 106 -5.38 -10.03 21.08
C ALA A 106 -4.78 -11.43 20.78
N GLY A 107 -4.03 -11.59 19.69
CA GLY A 107 -3.36 -12.84 19.31
C GLY A 107 -4.20 -13.79 18.45
N GLU A 108 -5.30 -13.31 17.89
CA GLU A 108 -6.10 -14.10 16.94
C GLU A 108 -5.38 -14.20 15.59
N ASN A 109 -5.48 -15.35 14.92
CA ASN A 109 -4.80 -15.57 13.66
C ASN A 109 -5.48 -14.85 12.49
N PRO A 110 -4.71 -14.33 11.51
CA PRO A 110 -5.29 -13.67 10.33
C PRO A 110 -6.30 -14.52 9.57
N GLU A 111 -6.11 -15.84 9.50
CA GLU A 111 -6.98 -16.80 8.83
C GLU A 111 -8.36 -16.86 9.50
N GLU A 112 -8.41 -16.82 10.84
CA GLU A 112 -9.65 -16.83 11.62
C GLU A 112 -10.42 -15.52 11.46
N ILE A 113 -9.70 -14.41 11.28
CA ILE A 113 -10.31 -13.09 11.07
C ILE A 113 -10.83 -12.96 9.64
N SER A 114 -10.05 -13.39 8.66
CA SER A 114 -10.38 -13.33 7.24
C SER A 114 -11.55 -14.25 6.88
N THR A 115 -11.51 -15.50 7.35
CA THR A 115 -12.46 -16.57 6.97
C THR A 115 -12.51 -16.83 5.45
N SER A 116 -11.46 -16.51 4.71
CA SER A 116 -11.40 -16.59 3.25
C SER A 116 -10.19 -17.40 2.78
N GLU A 117 -10.40 -18.31 1.85
CA GLU A 117 -9.34 -19.11 1.21
C GLU A 117 -8.34 -18.22 0.42
N ASN A 118 -8.76 -17.01 0.07
CA ASN A 118 -7.93 -16.09 -0.73
C ASN A 118 -7.02 -15.19 0.12
N LEU A 119 -6.96 -15.36 1.44
CA LEU A 119 -6.14 -14.49 2.31
C LEU A 119 -4.67 -14.48 1.88
N ASN A 120 -4.06 -15.65 1.67
CA ASN A 120 -2.66 -15.77 1.31
C ASN A 120 -2.33 -15.03 0.01
N TYR A 121 -3.25 -15.09 -0.96
CA TYR A 121 -3.08 -14.34 -2.20
C TYR A 121 -3.06 -12.83 -1.96
N TYR A 122 -3.95 -12.30 -1.13
CA TYR A 122 -3.97 -10.88 -0.79
C TYR A 122 -2.74 -10.47 0.05
N LEU A 123 -2.28 -11.34 0.96
CA LEU A 123 -1.04 -11.11 1.70
C LEU A 123 0.15 -10.96 0.75
N GLU A 124 0.35 -11.89 -0.17
CA GLU A 124 1.43 -11.83 -1.16
C GLU A 124 1.32 -10.58 -2.05
N ALA A 125 0.12 -10.25 -2.52
CA ALA A 125 -0.11 -9.12 -3.40
C ALA A 125 0.16 -7.78 -2.69
N TYR A 126 -0.32 -7.61 -1.47
CA TYR A 126 -0.10 -6.39 -0.71
C TYR A 126 1.29 -6.30 -0.10
N GLU A 127 1.92 -7.42 0.25
CA GLU A 127 3.34 -7.42 0.59
C GLU A 127 4.21 -6.94 -0.57
N ALA A 128 3.92 -7.39 -1.79
CA ALA A 128 4.63 -6.92 -2.98
C ALA A 128 4.44 -5.42 -3.26
N ALA A 129 3.27 -4.85 -2.90
CA ALA A 129 2.93 -3.46 -3.19
C ALA A 129 3.26 -2.50 -2.04
N LEU A 130 3.10 -2.92 -0.79
CA LEU A 130 3.19 -2.09 0.41
C LEU A 130 4.32 -2.51 1.36
N GLY A 131 4.89 -3.70 1.16
CA GLY A 131 5.93 -4.23 2.03
C GLY A 131 7.13 -3.30 2.14
N GLY A 132 7.57 -3.07 3.37
CA GLY A 132 8.70 -2.20 3.67
C GLY A 132 8.38 -0.69 3.71
N PHE A 133 7.17 -0.25 3.35
CA PHE A 133 6.78 1.16 3.49
C PHE A 133 6.50 1.57 4.93
N VAL A 134 6.17 0.63 5.79
CA VAL A 134 6.03 0.87 7.24
C VAL A 134 7.11 0.08 7.97
N GLY A 135 7.72 0.70 8.98
CA GLY A 135 8.77 0.04 9.75
C GLY A 135 9.63 1.02 10.56
N GLU A 136 10.68 0.49 11.17
CA GLU A 136 11.64 1.32 11.89
C GLU A 136 12.53 2.12 10.93
N TYR A 137 12.77 3.38 11.27
CA TYR A 137 13.70 4.27 10.60
C TYR A 137 14.37 5.21 11.58
N ALA A 138 15.52 5.75 11.19
CA ALA A 138 16.26 6.72 12.00
C ALA A 138 16.02 8.14 11.48
N VAL A 139 15.76 9.05 12.39
CA VAL A 139 15.64 10.50 12.10
C VAL A 139 16.71 11.23 12.87
N GLU A 140 17.42 12.13 12.23
CA GLU A 140 18.32 13.06 12.92
C GLU A 140 17.51 14.19 13.53
N SER A 141 17.60 14.31 14.85
CA SER A 141 16.96 15.37 15.62
C SER A 141 17.95 15.94 16.61
N GLY A 142 18.28 17.23 16.49
CA GLY A 142 19.23 17.89 17.39
C GLY A 142 20.64 17.29 17.41
N GLY A 143 21.12 16.71 16.31
CA GLY A 143 22.42 16.06 16.18
C GLY A 143 22.48 14.63 16.74
N MET A 144 21.35 14.07 17.14
CA MET A 144 21.22 12.67 17.57
C MET A 144 20.31 11.90 16.64
N LEU A 145 20.61 10.60 16.43
CA LEU A 145 19.75 9.69 15.67
C LEU A 145 18.68 9.10 16.60
N GLU A 146 17.43 9.41 16.32
CA GLU A 146 16.27 8.82 16.98
C GLU A 146 15.67 7.72 16.11
N LYS A 147 15.41 6.55 16.72
CA LYS A 147 14.62 5.51 16.06
C LYS A 147 13.14 5.82 16.18
N ARG A 148 12.45 5.79 15.05
CA ARG A 148 11.01 5.94 14.97
C ARG A 148 10.42 4.77 14.22
N TYR A 149 9.14 4.49 14.45
CA TYR A 149 8.36 3.53 13.70
C TYR A 149 7.22 4.25 12.98
N GLY A 150 6.97 3.89 11.74
CA GLY A 150 5.89 4.46 10.93
C GLY A 150 6.19 4.42 9.44
N LEU A 151 5.55 5.30 8.70
CA LEU A 151 5.68 5.36 7.24
C LEU A 151 7.08 5.84 6.82
N LYS A 152 7.79 5.00 6.08
CA LYS A 152 9.15 5.21 5.56
C LYS A 152 9.09 5.70 4.12
N VAL A 153 8.48 6.83 3.89
CA VAL A 153 8.37 7.43 2.56
C VAL A 153 8.96 8.83 2.56
N PHE A 154 9.50 9.22 1.43
CA PHE A 154 10.07 10.54 1.22
C PHE A 154 9.40 11.19 0.00
N SER A 155 9.22 12.50 0.06
CA SER A 155 8.79 13.22 -1.12
C SER A 155 9.87 13.16 -2.22
N PRO A 156 9.51 12.84 -3.46
CA PRO A 156 10.46 12.91 -4.57
C PRO A 156 10.90 14.34 -4.90
N ILE A 157 10.16 15.34 -4.42
CA ILE A 157 10.53 16.76 -4.58
C ILE A 157 11.30 17.21 -3.34
N ALA A 158 12.46 17.81 -3.55
CA ALA A 158 13.30 18.31 -2.47
C ALA A 158 12.55 19.32 -1.59
N ALA A 159 12.81 19.26 -0.28
CA ALA A 159 12.18 20.17 0.68
C ALA A 159 12.48 21.65 0.33
N GLY A 160 11.47 22.50 0.46
CA GLY A 160 11.58 23.94 0.15
C GLY A 160 11.28 24.31 -1.29
N TYR A 161 11.05 23.35 -2.19
CA TYR A 161 10.62 23.63 -3.56
C TYR A 161 9.11 23.45 -3.69
N TYR A 162 8.47 24.42 -4.37
CA TYR A 162 7.04 24.35 -4.64
C TYR A 162 6.74 23.40 -5.80
N TYR A 163 5.67 22.64 -5.68
CA TYR A 163 5.07 21.87 -6.77
C TYR A 163 3.54 21.86 -6.61
N SER A 164 2.85 21.68 -7.72
CA SER A 164 1.41 21.38 -7.74
C SER A 164 1.21 19.89 -7.85
N ASP A 165 0.27 19.38 -7.09
CA ASP A 165 -0.05 17.98 -6.94
C ASP A 165 -1.39 17.68 -7.60
N PHE A 166 -1.44 16.72 -8.52
CA PHE A 166 -2.63 16.35 -9.27
C PHE A 166 -2.94 14.88 -9.06
N ASP A 167 -3.97 14.61 -8.27
CA ASP A 167 -4.50 13.26 -8.04
C ASP A 167 -5.43 12.87 -9.20
N ASP A 168 -4.84 12.55 -10.34
CA ASP A 168 -5.54 12.17 -11.56
C ASP A 168 -5.21 10.74 -12.04
N PHE A 169 -4.79 9.87 -11.12
CA PHE A 169 -4.59 8.46 -11.40
C PHE A 169 -5.87 7.82 -11.96
N GLY A 170 -5.74 7.14 -13.10
CA GLY A 170 -6.88 6.53 -13.80
C GLY A 170 -7.69 7.49 -14.68
N ALA A 171 -7.43 8.79 -14.64
CA ALA A 171 -8.11 9.76 -15.50
C ALA A 171 -7.90 9.44 -16.98
N ALA A 172 -8.96 9.57 -17.79
CA ALA A 172 -8.87 9.30 -19.21
C ALA A 172 -8.07 10.38 -19.93
N ARG A 173 -6.99 9.97 -20.60
CA ARG A 173 -6.17 10.84 -21.46
C ARG A 173 -6.28 10.41 -22.92
N SER A 174 -6.21 11.37 -23.84
CA SER A 174 -6.25 11.15 -25.29
C SER A 174 -4.99 11.68 -25.96
N TYR A 175 -4.21 10.76 -26.51
CA TYR A 175 -3.03 11.05 -27.34
C TYR A 175 -3.12 10.27 -28.65
N GLY A 176 -4.21 10.50 -29.39
CA GLY A 176 -4.54 9.70 -30.58
C GLY A 176 -5.31 8.42 -30.27
N TYR A 177 -5.25 7.91 -29.07
CA TYR A 177 -6.08 6.83 -28.53
C TYR A 177 -6.37 7.07 -27.05
N ARG A 178 -7.48 6.54 -26.55
CA ARG A 178 -7.84 6.66 -25.11
C ARG A 178 -7.00 5.72 -24.28
N ARG A 179 -6.39 6.25 -23.23
CA ARG A 179 -5.68 5.47 -22.20
C ARG A 179 -5.92 6.08 -20.83
N PRO A 180 -5.92 5.29 -19.75
CA PRO A 180 -5.91 5.85 -18.41
C PRO A 180 -4.54 6.46 -18.09
N HIS A 181 -4.53 7.46 -17.26
CA HIS A 181 -3.32 7.97 -16.63
C HIS A 181 -2.90 7.00 -15.52
N LEU A 182 -1.69 6.48 -15.59
CA LEU A 182 -1.17 5.47 -14.66
C LEU A 182 -0.06 6.03 -13.79
N GLY A 183 -0.08 7.31 -13.56
CA GLY A 183 0.88 8.04 -12.75
C GLY A 183 0.18 9.06 -11.87
N HIS A 184 1.00 9.73 -11.08
CA HIS A 184 0.64 10.87 -10.27
C HIS A 184 1.47 12.05 -10.77
N ASP A 185 0.82 13.12 -11.20
CA ASP A 185 1.51 14.27 -11.78
C ASP A 185 1.91 15.28 -10.69
N MET A 186 3.20 15.51 -10.57
CA MET A 186 3.76 16.55 -9.71
C MET A 186 4.43 17.61 -10.60
N MET A 187 3.82 18.78 -10.71
CA MET A 187 4.27 19.85 -11.60
C MET A 187 5.11 20.88 -10.84
N GLY A 188 6.38 20.97 -11.16
CA GLY A 188 7.32 21.94 -10.58
C GLY A 188 7.91 22.87 -11.62
N SER A 189 8.59 23.92 -11.17
CA SER A 189 9.37 24.81 -12.04
C SER A 189 10.59 24.09 -12.62
N VAL A 190 11.06 24.54 -13.79
CA VAL A 190 12.33 24.04 -14.36
C VAL A 190 13.46 24.27 -13.36
N GLY A 191 14.23 23.22 -13.08
CA GLY A 191 15.30 23.24 -12.08
C GLY A 191 14.87 22.77 -10.67
N THR A 192 13.62 22.40 -10.47
CA THR A 192 13.21 21.75 -9.22
C THR A 192 13.95 20.42 -9.05
N PRO A 193 14.71 20.23 -7.95
CA PRO A 193 15.42 18.99 -7.72
C PRO A 193 14.46 17.82 -7.44
N VAL A 194 14.68 16.71 -8.13
CA VAL A 194 13.99 15.43 -7.86
C VAL A 194 14.97 14.52 -7.15
N VAL A 195 14.54 13.98 -6.03
CA VAL A 195 15.33 13.10 -5.17
C VAL A 195 14.95 11.66 -5.45
N ALA A 196 15.92 10.82 -5.77
CA ALA A 196 15.73 9.37 -5.80
C ALA A 196 15.87 8.82 -4.38
N VAL A 197 14.96 7.98 -3.97
CA VAL A 197 14.91 7.37 -2.63
C VAL A 197 15.26 5.89 -2.72
#